data_6c24240c48dd14a916ac4766a168d276
#
_entry.id   6c24240c48dd14a916ac4766a168d276
#
_cell.length_a   1.000
_cell.length_b   1.000
_cell.length_c   1.000
_cell.angle_alpha   90.00
_cell.angle_beta   90.00
_cell.angle_gamma   90.00
#
_symmetry.space_group_name_H-M   'P 1'
#
loop_
_entity.id
_entity.type
_entity.pdbx_description
1 polymer ?
#
loop_
_entity_poly.entity_id
_entity_poly.type
_entity_poly.pdbx_seq_one_letter_code
_entity_poly.pdbx_strand_id
1 'polypeptide(L)'
;MSNVCAGCHNTVKGTHSLRCSLCSSVYDLQCAGTSDKRFIAMLPEKKSSWKCPACLNLRPKLDNTNTPIRNILKEPVCDDLSSHVADSNITLRNKMGGSSRSRPNASDDSNPVTEASLQKILDSFKSDMTEVIQNAVTKAVCDKFSTLTKQISDFHESLTFLNDQYEALKLHVKENDNIMTNLTKENATLVITVKDLTSRLAYTEQHLRESNLEINGIPENRSENLSNCLNQLAKVVNADIKDDDIMQVTRIAKINKDDGRPRAVVAKLRSPRHRDILLAAVQKYNKCNSDDKLSTHHLGIGGTNKPVYVAEHLTPANKILHATARLKAKETNYKFVWVRNGKIFVRKNETSQALQIRCLDSIKKMV
;
A
#
# COMPACT_ATOMS: atom_id res chain seq x y z
N MET A 1 9.62 -22.82 -26.51
CA MET A 1 8.47 -22.69 -25.57
C MET A 1 8.41 -21.24 -25.11
N SER A 2 7.33 -20.53 -25.41
CA SER A 2 7.15 -19.15 -25.02
C SER A 2 6.99 -19.06 -23.50
N ASN A 3 7.92 -18.42 -22.80
CA ASN A 3 7.82 -18.18 -21.37
C ASN A 3 6.71 -17.13 -21.11
N VAL A 4 5.57 -17.57 -20.61
CA VAL A 4 4.47 -16.69 -20.20
C VAL A 4 4.63 -16.38 -18.71
N CYS A 5 4.49 -15.12 -18.33
CA CYS A 5 4.52 -14.69 -16.93
C CYS A 5 3.28 -15.19 -16.18
N ALA A 6 3.47 -15.91 -15.07
CA ALA A 6 2.35 -16.43 -14.27
C ALA A 6 1.56 -15.33 -13.49
N GLY A 7 2.06 -14.10 -13.44
CA GLY A 7 1.40 -13.00 -12.77
C GLY A 7 0.50 -12.16 -13.68
N CYS A 8 0.96 -11.82 -14.90
CA CYS A 8 0.22 -10.95 -15.83
C CYS A 8 -0.20 -11.67 -17.12
N HIS A 9 0.15 -12.94 -17.31
CA HIS A 9 -0.14 -13.75 -18.48
C HIS A 9 0.45 -13.22 -19.82
N ASN A 10 1.36 -12.25 -19.77
CA ASN A 10 2.05 -11.73 -20.93
C ASN A 10 3.31 -12.56 -21.24
N THR A 11 3.72 -12.58 -22.51
CA THR A 11 4.98 -13.21 -22.91
C THR A 11 6.16 -12.43 -22.33
N VAL A 12 7.03 -13.13 -21.60
CA VAL A 12 8.25 -12.53 -21.02
C VAL A 12 9.22 -12.21 -22.15
N LYS A 13 9.41 -10.93 -22.44
CA LYS A 13 10.36 -10.44 -23.43
C LYS A 13 11.73 -10.23 -22.77
N GLY A 14 12.74 -10.98 -23.20
CA GLY A 14 14.13 -10.85 -22.74
C GLY A 14 14.58 -11.91 -21.73
N THR A 15 15.84 -11.76 -21.28
CA THR A 15 16.52 -12.72 -20.37
C THR A 15 16.27 -12.46 -18.89
N HIS A 16 15.58 -11.35 -18.55
CA HIS A 16 15.33 -10.89 -17.17
C HIS A 16 14.00 -11.44 -16.65
N SER A 17 14.04 -12.62 -16.07
CA SER A 17 12.88 -13.26 -15.42
C SER A 17 13.31 -14.03 -14.18
N LEU A 18 12.39 -14.21 -13.23
CA LEU A 18 12.59 -15.02 -12.04
C LEU A 18 11.70 -16.26 -12.08
N ARG A 19 12.28 -17.42 -11.76
CA ARG A 19 11.57 -18.69 -11.64
C ARG A 19 11.35 -19.02 -10.16
N CYS A 20 10.12 -19.35 -9.79
CA CYS A 20 9.81 -19.73 -8.42
C CYS A 20 10.40 -21.10 -8.07
N SER A 21 11.11 -21.19 -6.95
CA SER A 21 11.71 -22.45 -6.45
C SER A 21 10.68 -23.46 -5.94
N LEU A 22 9.43 -23.06 -5.69
CA LEU A 22 8.38 -23.95 -5.19
C LEU A 22 7.43 -24.45 -6.28
N CYS A 23 6.95 -23.58 -7.18
CA CYS A 23 5.98 -23.95 -8.22
C CYS A 23 6.56 -23.94 -9.63
N SER A 24 7.85 -23.62 -9.79
CA SER A 24 8.56 -23.55 -11.07
C SER A 24 7.99 -22.56 -12.10
N SER A 25 6.99 -21.77 -11.73
CA SER A 25 6.39 -20.75 -12.59
C SER A 25 7.34 -19.58 -12.83
N VAL A 26 7.31 -19.01 -14.03
CA VAL A 26 8.15 -17.89 -14.46
C VAL A 26 7.39 -16.57 -14.26
N TYR A 27 8.08 -15.56 -13.75
CA TYR A 27 7.55 -14.21 -13.55
C TYR A 27 8.47 -13.18 -14.20
N ASP A 28 7.90 -12.15 -14.80
CA ASP A 28 8.64 -10.94 -15.19
C ASP A 28 9.08 -10.15 -13.95
N LEU A 29 9.99 -9.21 -14.11
CA LEU A 29 10.53 -8.45 -12.98
C LEU A 29 9.50 -7.57 -12.29
N GLN A 30 8.51 -7.06 -13.02
CA GLN A 30 7.42 -6.24 -12.45
C GLN A 30 6.51 -7.09 -11.57
N CYS A 31 6.07 -8.24 -12.05
CA CYS A 31 5.23 -9.18 -11.28
C CYS A 31 5.99 -9.85 -10.13
N ALA A 32 7.33 -9.93 -10.24
CA ALA A 32 8.21 -10.38 -9.17
C ALA A 32 8.51 -9.30 -8.12
N GLY A 33 8.06 -8.05 -8.32
CA GLY A 33 8.33 -6.93 -7.43
C GLY A 33 9.81 -6.52 -7.38
N THR A 34 10.55 -6.75 -8.47
CA THR A 34 12.00 -6.53 -8.54
C THR A 34 12.35 -5.59 -9.69
N SER A 35 13.17 -4.57 -9.44
CA SER A 35 13.69 -3.69 -10.50
C SER A 35 14.87 -4.33 -11.24
N ASP A 36 15.13 -3.89 -12.50
CA ASP A 36 16.27 -4.37 -13.30
C ASP A 36 17.61 -4.20 -12.56
N LYS A 37 17.82 -3.05 -11.92
CA LYS A 37 19.04 -2.79 -11.12
C LYS A 37 19.20 -3.80 -9.98
N ARG A 38 18.11 -4.14 -9.32
CA ARG A 38 18.11 -5.10 -8.21
C ARG A 38 18.30 -6.53 -8.69
N PHE A 39 17.72 -6.88 -9.83
CA PHE A 39 17.91 -8.19 -10.47
C PHE A 39 19.36 -8.43 -10.89
N ILE A 40 20.03 -7.44 -11.49
CA ILE A 40 21.44 -7.52 -11.89
C ILE A 40 22.34 -7.68 -10.66
N ALA A 41 22.07 -6.96 -9.58
CA ALA A 41 22.82 -7.02 -8.32
C ALA A 41 22.52 -8.29 -7.49
N MET A 42 21.53 -9.12 -7.88
CA MET A 42 21.13 -10.31 -7.13
C MET A 42 22.07 -11.48 -7.41
N LEU A 43 22.62 -12.06 -6.35
CA LEU A 43 23.47 -13.24 -6.41
C LEU A 43 22.74 -14.43 -7.04
N PRO A 44 23.44 -15.33 -7.77
CA PRO A 44 22.83 -16.51 -8.41
C PRO A 44 22.04 -17.38 -7.43
N GLU A 45 22.55 -17.57 -6.21
CA GLU A 45 21.89 -18.34 -5.14
C GLU A 45 20.54 -17.73 -4.71
N LYS A 46 20.42 -16.39 -4.70
CA LYS A 46 19.16 -15.70 -4.39
C LYS A 46 18.17 -15.77 -5.54
N LYS A 47 18.64 -15.83 -6.80
CA LYS A 47 17.78 -16.02 -7.98
C LYS A 47 17.20 -17.43 -8.00
N SER A 48 18.00 -18.46 -7.66
CA SER A 48 17.56 -19.87 -7.64
C SER A 48 16.64 -20.19 -6.45
N SER A 49 16.77 -19.48 -5.32
CA SER A 49 15.92 -19.67 -4.13
C SER A 49 14.70 -18.74 -4.06
N TRP A 50 14.47 -17.93 -5.10
CA TRP A 50 13.36 -16.97 -5.12
C TRP A 50 12.00 -17.69 -5.13
N LYS A 51 11.04 -17.13 -4.37
CA LYS A 51 9.67 -17.64 -4.23
C LYS A 51 8.67 -16.60 -4.71
N CYS A 52 7.69 -17.02 -5.49
CA CYS A 52 6.67 -16.11 -6.00
C CYS A 52 5.69 -15.68 -4.90
N PRO A 53 5.01 -14.53 -5.07
CA PRO A 53 4.01 -14.03 -4.11
C PRO A 53 2.89 -15.02 -3.80
N ALA A 54 2.44 -15.78 -4.81
CA ALA A 54 1.40 -16.80 -4.62
C ALA A 54 1.86 -17.91 -3.67
N CYS A 55 3.08 -18.43 -3.84
CA CYS A 55 3.64 -19.48 -2.97
C CYS A 55 4.01 -18.95 -1.57
N LEU A 56 4.37 -17.67 -1.44
CA LEU A 56 4.62 -17.05 -0.15
C LEU A 56 3.33 -16.87 0.66
N ASN A 57 2.23 -16.59 -0.01
CA ASN A 57 0.91 -16.42 0.62
C ASN A 57 0.25 -17.74 1.03
N LEU A 58 0.67 -18.89 0.46
CA LEU A 58 0.18 -20.21 0.84
C LEU A 58 0.80 -20.74 2.14
N ARG A 59 1.85 -20.11 2.67
CA ARG A 59 2.41 -20.48 3.98
C ARG A 59 1.60 -19.80 5.08
N PRO A 60 1.17 -20.54 6.12
CA PRO A 60 0.57 -19.92 7.29
C PRO A 60 1.58 -18.95 7.91
N LYS A 61 1.23 -17.68 7.97
CA LYS A 61 2.02 -16.66 8.66
C LYS A 61 1.90 -16.93 10.15
N LEU A 62 3.03 -17.11 10.82
CA LEU A 62 3.10 -17.31 12.28
C LEU A 62 2.86 -16.03 13.08
N ASP A 63 2.66 -14.91 12.43
CA ASP A 63 2.36 -13.63 13.04
C ASP A 63 0.91 -13.23 12.72
N ASN A 64 0.24 -12.75 13.75
CA ASN A 64 -1.19 -12.44 13.81
C ASN A 64 -1.54 -11.14 13.02
N THR A 65 -1.04 -11.00 11.78
CA THR A 65 -1.41 -9.91 10.90
C THR A 65 -2.60 -10.33 10.03
N ASN A 66 -3.81 -9.96 10.48
CA ASN A 66 -5.04 -10.00 9.72
C ASN A 66 -4.95 -9.11 8.47
N THR A 67 -4.29 -9.60 7.43
CA THR A 67 -4.44 -9.02 6.10
C THR A 67 -5.49 -9.86 5.37
N PRO A 68 -6.63 -9.29 4.94
CA PRO A 68 -7.64 -10.05 4.22
C PRO A 68 -7.04 -10.59 2.92
N ILE A 69 -7.06 -11.91 2.79
CA ILE A 69 -6.70 -12.62 1.57
C ILE A 69 -7.78 -12.26 0.54
N ARG A 70 -7.43 -11.50 -0.50
CA ARG A 70 -8.27 -11.44 -1.69
C ARG A 70 -8.25 -12.81 -2.34
N ASN A 71 -9.30 -13.59 -2.10
CA ASN A 71 -9.61 -14.75 -2.90
C ASN A 71 -9.91 -14.27 -4.31
N ILE A 72 -8.98 -14.49 -5.22
CA ILE A 72 -9.26 -14.45 -6.64
C ILE A 72 -10.12 -15.70 -6.86
N LEU A 73 -11.42 -15.49 -6.93
CA LEU A 73 -12.38 -16.48 -7.39
C LEU A 73 -11.95 -16.85 -8.82
N LYS A 74 -11.40 -18.04 -8.97
CA LYS A 74 -11.36 -18.73 -10.25
C LYS A 74 -12.82 -19.06 -10.55
N GLU A 75 -13.37 -18.40 -11.54
CA GLU A 75 -14.60 -18.86 -12.18
C GLU A 75 -14.39 -20.30 -12.64
N PRO A 76 -15.31 -21.23 -12.33
CA PRO A 76 -15.25 -22.54 -12.92
C PRO A 76 -15.62 -22.42 -14.39
N VAL A 77 -14.66 -22.72 -15.23
CA VAL A 77 -14.89 -23.02 -16.66
C VAL A 77 -15.82 -24.22 -16.69
N CYS A 78 -17.00 -24.03 -17.27
CA CYS A 78 -17.91 -25.12 -17.61
C CYS A 78 -17.26 -25.93 -18.71
N ASP A 79 -16.71 -27.08 -18.37
CA ASP A 79 -16.43 -28.15 -19.33
C ASP A 79 -17.61 -29.14 -19.27
N ASP A 80 -18.31 -29.20 -20.38
CA ASP A 80 -19.24 -30.26 -20.74
C ASP A 80 -18.59 -31.62 -20.53
N LEU A 81 -19.18 -32.42 -19.64
CA LEU A 81 -18.98 -33.86 -19.64
C LEU A 81 -20.32 -34.54 -19.49
N SER A 82 -20.76 -35.01 -20.65
CA SER A 82 -21.81 -35.98 -20.89
C SER A 82 -21.96 -37.04 -19.80
N SER A 83 -23.22 -37.11 -19.38
CA SER A 83 -23.98 -38.30 -18.99
C SER A 83 -23.24 -39.64 -19.02
N HIS A 84 -23.12 -40.25 -17.84
CA HIS A 84 -23.30 -41.69 -17.68
C HIS A 84 -24.27 -41.94 -16.52
N VAL A 85 -25.53 -41.98 -16.86
CA VAL A 85 -26.56 -42.63 -16.07
C VAL A 85 -26.25 -44.12 -16.12
N ALA A 86 -25.74 -44.68 -15.07
CA ALA A 86 -25.68 -46.12 -14.88
C ALA A 86 -27.06 -46.61 -14.45
N ASP A 87 -27.84 -47.05 -15.41
CA ASP A 87 -29.02 -47.86 -15.25
C ASP A 87 -28.61 -49.18 -14.57
N SER A 88 -28.80 -49.29 -13.30
CA SER A 88 -28.72 -50.58 -12.60
C SER A 88 -30.10 -51.29 -12.66
N ASN A 89 -30.38 -51.84 -13.84
CA ASN A 89 -31.41 -52.85 -13.99
C ASN A 89 -30.98 -54.13 -13.29
N ILE A 90 -31.37 -54.31 -12.04
CA ILE A 90 -31.30 -55.59 -11.35
C ILE A 90 -32.56 -56.38 -11.67
N THR A 91 -32.46 -57.17 -12.74
CA THR A 91 -33.45 -58.22 -13.02
C THR A 91 -33.17 -59.38 -12.07
N LEU A 92 -34.00 -59.49 -11.02
CA LEU A 92 -34.06 -60.68 -10.18
C LEU A 92 -34.65 -61.83 -10.98
N ARG A 93 -33.79 -62.66 -11.51
CA ARG A 93 -34.14 -63.93 -12.15
C ARG A 93 -34.46 -64.95 -11.05
N ASN A 94 -35.75 -65.13 -10.76
CA ASN A 94 -36.19 -66.28 -9.94
C ASN A 94 -35.95 -67.58 -10.66
N LYS A 95 -35.02 -68.34 -10.13
CA LYS A 95 -34.76 -69.70 -10.53
C LYS A 95 -35.89 -70.57 -10.04
N MET A 96 -36.77 -70.98 -10.96
CA MET A 96 -37.66 -72.08 -10.73
C MET A 96 -36.85 -73.39 -10.66
N GLY A 97 -36.84 -73.96 -9.46
CA GLY A 97 -36.52 -75.37 -9.27
C GLY A 97 -37.74 -76.18 -9.49
N GLY A 98 -37.67 -77.05 -10.47
CA GLY A 98 -38.75 -78.02 -10.70
C GLY A 98 -38.78 -79.14 -9.68
N SER A 99 -39.95 -79.56 -9.32
CA SER A 99 -40.21 -80.95 -8.81
C SER A 99 -41.61 -81.37 -9.21
N SER A 100 -41.55 -82.35 -10.06
CA SER A 100 -42.48 -83.50 -10.32
C SER A 100 -43.91 -83.50 -9.74
N ARG A 101 -44.78 -83.65 -10.71
CA ARG A 101 -45.92 -84.61 -10.85
C ARG A 101 -46.52 -85.16 -9.58
N SER A 102 -47.83 -84.88 -9.45
CA SER A 102 -48.86 -85.89 -9.34
C SER A 102 -50.25 -85.29 -9.65
N ARG A 103 -50.91 -85.86 -10.64
CA ARG A 103 -52.34 -85.68 -10.87
C ARG A 103 -53.10 -86.49 -9.81
N PRO A 104 -54.19 -85.98 -9.40
CA PRO A 104 -55.37 -86.81 -9.11
C PRO A 104 -56.54 -86.41 -10.02
N ASN A 105 -57.27 -87.45 -10.25
CA ASN A 105 -58.41 -87.62 -11.09
C ASN A 105 -59.54 -86.58 -11.01
N ALA A 106 -60.15 -86.40 -12.12
CA ALA A 106 -61.41 -85.77 -12.32
C ALA A 106 -62.52 -86.55 -11.49
N SER A 107 -63.19 -85.83 -10.65
CA SER A 107 -64.56 -86.12 -10.29
C SER A 107 -65.39 -84.93 -10.76
N ASP A 108 -66.21 -85.31 -11.69
CA ASP A 108 -67.28 -84.52 -12.26
C ASP A 108 -68.30 -84.22 -11.12
N ASP A 109 -68.40 -82.99 -10.75
CA ASP A 109 -69.54 -82.47 -9.95
C ASP A 109 -69.96 -81.15 -10.61
N SER A 110 -70.75 -81.32 -11.64
CA SER A 110 -71.54 -80.29 -12.30
C SER A 110 -72.65 -79.81 -11.34
N ASN A 111 -72.26 -78.95 -10.40
CA ASN A 111 -73.22 -78.11 -9.73
C ASN A 111 -73.47 -76.86 -10.53
N PRO A 112 -74.71 -76.60 -10.98
CA PRO A 112 -74.97 -75.40 -11.77
C PRO A 112 -74.71 -74.19 -10.93
N VAL A 113 -73.79 -73.38 -11.39
CA VAL A 113 -73.45 -72.08 -10.78
C VAL A 113 -74.73 -71.23 -10.80
N THR A 114 -75.38 -71.12 -9.66
CA THR A 114 -76.56 -70.27 -9.51
C THR A 114 -76.18 -68.81 -9.55
N GLU A 115 -76.97 -67.96 -10.19
CA GLU A 115 -76.76 -66.49 -10.30
C GLU A 115 -76.46 -65.85 -8.90
N ALA A 116 -77.10 -66.40 -7.83
CA ALA A 116 -76.83 -65.95 -6.47
C ALA A 116 -75.42 -66.26 -5.96
N SER A 117 -74.78 -67.33 -6.44
CA SER A 117 -73.39 -67.68 -6.03
C SER A 117 -72.38 -66.85 -6.80
N LEU A 118 -72.66 -66.52 -8.05
CA LEU A 118 -71.87 -65.56 -8.85
C LEU A 118 -71.92 -64.15 -8.23
N GLN A 119 -73.13 -63.70 -7.81
CA GLN A 119 -73.31 -62.41 -7.15
C GLN A 119 -72.48 -62.31 -5.86
N LYS A 120 -72.50 -63.36 -5.01
CA LYS A 120 -71.68 -63.40 -3.79
C LYS A 120 -70.20 -63.36 -4.04
N ILE A 121 -69.75 -64.07 -5.07
CA ILE A 121 -68.32 -64.03 -5.44
C ILE A 121 -67.93 -62.61 -5.98
N LEU A 122 -68.83 -62.00 -6.75
CA LEU A 122 -68.58 -60.62 -7.28
C LEU A 122 -68.64 -59.59 -6.17
N ASP A 123 -69.53 -59.73 -5.19
CA ASP A 123 -69.56 -58.79 -4.04
C ASP A 123 -68.38 -58.99 -3.10
N SER A 124 -67.91 -60.24 -2.85
CA SER A 124 -66.64 -60.48 -2.17
C SER A 124 -65.48 -59.90 -2.91
N PHE A 125 -65.36 -60.12 -4.21
CA PHE A 125 -64.28 -59.58 -5.01
C PHE A 125 -64.27 -58.02 -5.03
N LYS A 126 -65.45 -57.39 -5.10
CA LYS A 126 -65.53 -55.93 -4.94
C LYS A 126 -65.03 -55.43 -3.58
N SER A 127 -65.45 -56.13 -2.51
CA SER A 127 -65.00 -55.78 -1.15
C SER A 127 -63.51 -55.91 -1.00
N ASP A 128 -62.94 -57.05 -1.42
CA ASP A 128 -61.52 -57.33 -1.34
C ASP A 128 -60.71 -56.33 -2.18
N MET A 129 -61.17 -55.99 -3.41
CA MET A 129 -60.55 -54.98 -4.25
C MET A 129 -60.58 -53.58 -3.61
N THR A 130 -61.75 -53.25 -3.00
CA THR A 130 -61.87 -51.93 -2.34
C THR A 130 -60.93 -51.82 -1.14
N GLU A 131 -60.80 -52.88 -0.37
CA GLU A 131 -59.90 -52.94 0.77
C GLU A 131 -58.40 -52.83 0.33
N VAL A 132 -58.01 -53.58 -0.72
CA VAL A 132 -56.63 -53.51 -1.28
C VAL A 132 -56.34 -52.15 -1.78
N ILE A 133 -57.27 -51.50 -2.51
CA ILE A 133 -57.08 -50.13 -3.03
C ILE A 133 -56.99 -49.14 -1.86
N GLN A 134 -57.86 -49.20 -0.87
CA GLN A 134 -57.81 -48.33 0.30
C GLN A 134 -56.50 -48.48 1.06
N ASN A 135 -56.05 -49.71 1.29
CA ASN A 135 -54.78 -49.97 1.97
C ASN A 135 -53.58 -49.47 1.16
N ALA A 136 -53.58 -49.67 -0.17
CA ALA A 136 -52.51 -49.16 -1.04
C ALA A 136 -52.48 -47.64 -1.08
N VAL A 137 -53.62 -46.98 -1.18
CA VAL A 137 -53.70 -45.49 -1.18
C VAL A 137 -53.29 -44.93 0.17
N THR A 138 -53.79 -45.51 1.27
CA THR A 138 -53.42 -45.07 2.63
C THR A 138 -51.94 -45.22 2.88
N LYS A 139 -51.33 -46.32 2.47
CA LYS A 139 -49.90 -46.54 2.60
C LYS A 139 -49.11 -45.51 1.77
N ALA A 140 -49.48 -45.32 0.51
CA ALA A 140 -48.81 -44.36 -0.38
C ALA A 140 -48.92 -42.92 0.16
N VAL A 141 -50.07 -42.55 0.70
CA VAL A 141 -50.28 -41.25 1.33
C VAL A 141 -49.44 -41.09 2.59
N CYS A 142 -49.46 -42.08 3.48
CA CYS A 142 -48.65 -42.08 4.71
C CYS A 142 -47.15 -41.99 4.41
N ASP A 143 -46.65 -42.74 3.41
CA ASP A 143 -45.25 -42.70 3.00
C ASP A 143 -44.86 -41.32 2.45
N LYS A 144 -45.74 -40.70 1.68
CA LYS A 144 -45.54 -39.33 1.17
C LYS A 144 -45.57 -38.29 2.28
N PHE A 145 -46.51 -38.40 3.22
CA PHE A 145 -46.57 -37.50 4.37
C PHE A 145 -45.31 -37.61 5.25
N SER A 146 -44.85 -38.82 5.53
CA SER A 146 -43.64 -39.02 6.33
C SER A 146 -42.42 -38.44 5.65
N THR A 147 -42.30 -38.57 4.32
CA THR A 147 -41.21 -37.97 3.54
C THR A 147 -41.25 -36.43 3.56
N LEU A 148 -42.45 -35.86 3.38
CA LEU A 148 -42.65 -34.40 3.48
C LEU A 148 -42.32 -33.86 4.88
N THR A 149 -42.78 -34.55 5.93
CA THR A 149 -42.47 -34.14 7.31
C THR A 149 -40.98 -34.15 7.58
N LYS A 150 -40.27 -35.16 7.07
CA LYS A 150 -38.81 -35.22 7.17
C LYS A 150 -38.15 -34.05 6.43
N GLN A 151 -38.57 -33.76 5.19
CA GLN A 151 -38.03 -32.63 4.41
C GLN A 151 -38.27 -31.26 5.09
N ILE A 152 -39.46 -31.10 5.73
CA ILE A 152 -39.75 -29.88 6.49
C ILE A 152 -38.86 -29.78 7.72
N SER A 153 -38.60 -30.88 8.42
CA SER A 153 -37.68 -30.92 9.57
C SER A 153 -36.23 -30.54 9.14
N ASP A 154 -35.74 -31.17 8.08
CA ASP A 154 -34.40 -30.91 7.54
C ASP A 154 -34.27 -29.44 7.08
N PHE A 155 -35.32 -28.89 6.47
CA PHE A 155 -35.37 -27.49 6.08
C PHE A 155 -35.37 -26.55 7.29
N HIS A 156 -36.11 -26.86 8.32
CA HIS A 156 -36.14 -26.08 9.56
C HIS A 156 -34.78 -26.08 10.27
N GLU A 157 -34.11 -27.21 10.32
CA GLU A 157 -32.73 -27.30 10.86
C GLU A 157 -31.74 -26.44 10.04
N SER A 158 -31.85 -26.49 8.72
CA SER A 158 -31.03 -25.65 7.84
C SER A 158 -31.30 -24.15 8.05
N LEU A 159 -32.57 -23.77 8.25
CA LEU A 159 -32.94 -22.37 8.53
C LEU A 159 -32.41 -21.90 9.89
N THR A 160 -32.48 -22.73 10.93
CA THR A 160 -31.91 -22.37 12.23
C THR A 160 -30.41 -22.19 12.14
N PHE A 161 -29.70 -23.10 11.47
CA PHE A 161 -28.28 -22.98 11.24
C PHE A 161 -27.92 -21.69 10.50
N LEU A 162 -28.62 -21.35 9.41
CA LEU A 162 -28.40 -20.11 8.66
C LEU A 162 -28.67 -18.86 9.50
N ASN A 163 -29.69 -18.89 10.34
CA ASN A 163 -30.00 -17.79 11.24
C ASN A 163 -28.88 -17.56 12.27
N ASP A 164 -28.34 -18.63 12.84
CA ASP A 164 -27.25 -18.58 13.79
C ASP A 164 -25.97 -18.01 13.13
N GLN A 165 -25.67 -18.43 11.90
CA GLN A 165 -24.57 -17.89 11.10
C GLN A 165 -24.77 -16.39 10.79
N TYR A 166 -26.01 -16.00 10.48
CA TYR A 166 -26.34 -14.60 10.20
C TYR A 166 -26.13 -13.70 11.44
N GLU A 167 -26.61 -14.13 12.61
CA GLU A 167 -26.42 -13.36 13.84
C GLU A 167 -24.93 -13.30 14.26
N ALA A 168 -24.17 -14.38 14.09
CA ALA A 168 -22.73 -14.38 14.31
C ALA A 168 -22.00 -13.40 13.36
N LEU A 169 -22.35 -13.42 12.07
CA LEU A 169 -21.79 -12.49 11.09
C LEU A 169 -22.11 -11.02 11.42
N LYS A 170 -23.34 -10.75 11.83
CA LYS A 170 -23.79 -9.41 12.24
C LYS A 170 -23.00 -8.89 13.45
N LEU A 171 -22.69 -9.76 14.40
CA LEU A 171 -21.84 -9.44 15.54
C LEU A 171 -20.42 -9.08 15.09
N HIS A 172 -19.82 -9.89 14.23
CA HIS A 172 -18.49 -9.62 13.67
C HIS A 172 -18.42 -8.31 12.85
N VAL A 173 -19.46 -8.02 12.07
CA VAL A 173 -19.54 -6.75 11.33
C VAL A 173 -19.55 -5.58 12.29
N LYS A 174 -20.35 -5.63 13.35
CA LYS A 174 -20.42 -4.58 14.37
C LYS A 174 -19.07 -4.40 15.10
N GLU A 175 -18.38 -5.48 15.40
CA GLU A 175 -17.06 -5.44 16.03
C GLU A 175 -16.01 -4.83 15.09
N ASN A 176 -16.02 -5.22 13.82
CA ASN A 176 -15.15 -4.64 12.80
C ASN A 176 -15.41 -3.13 12.60
N ASP A 177 -16.65 -2.67 12.62
CA ASP A 177 -17.01 -1.26 12.53
C ASP A 177 -16.46 -0.48 13.73
N ASN A 178 -16.51 -1.03 14.93
CA ASN A 178 -15.92 -0.44 16.13
C ASN A 178 -14.39 -0.33 16.02
N ILE A 179 -13.73 -1.39 15.56
CA ILE A 179 -12.28 -1.40 15.32
C ILE A 179 -11.91 -0.36 14.27
N MET A 180 -12.64 -0.31 13.15
CA MET A 180 -12.42 0.65 12.07
C MET A 180 -12.54 2.10 12.55
N THR A 181 -13.57 2.40 13.38
CA THR A 181 -13.77 3.73 13.97
C THR A 181 -12.62 4.11 14.92
N ASN A 182 -12.15 3.18 15.72
CA ASN A 182 -11.04 3.42 16.64
C ASN A 182 -9.73 3.65 15.87
N LEU A 183 -9.41 2.79 14.90
CA LEU A 183 -8.23 2.94 14.05
C LEU A 183 -8.25 4.27 13.26
N THR A 184 -9.41 4.70 12.80
CA THR A 184 -9.56 5.99 12.11
C THR A 184 -9.26 7.17 13.04
N LYS A 185 -9.75 7.11 14.29
CA LYS A 185 -9.45 8.14 15.32
C LYS A 185 -7.96 8.14 15.67
N GLU A 186 -7.37 6.97 15.90
CA GLU A 186 -5.93 6.86 16.18
C GLU A 186 -5.08 7.39 15.04
N ASN A 187 -5.41 7.04 13.80
CA ASN A 187 -4.73 7.60 12.62
C ASN A 187 -4.79 9.12 12.57
N ALA A 188 -5.98 9.70 12.81
CA ALA A 188 -6.13 11.14 12.84
C ALA A 188 -5.26 11.79 13.93
N THR A 189 -5.22 11.22 15.14
CA THR A 189 -4.36 11.73 16.22
C THR A 189 -2.88 11.58 15.92
N LEU A 190 -2.48 10.44 15.35
CA LEU A 190 -1.09 10.21 14.93
C LEU A 190 -0.64 11.19 13.85
N VAL A 191 -1.46 11.46 12.83
CA VAL A 191 -1.16 12.45 11.78
C VAL A 191 -0.96 13.84 12.38
N ILE A 192 -1.79 14.26 13.33
CA ILE A 192 -1.64 15.55 14.03
C ILE A 192 -0.33 15.58 14.83
N THR A 193 -0.05 14.52 15.59
CA THR A 193 1.15 14.41 16.41
C THR A 193 2.42 14.42 15.57
N VAL A 194 2.46 13.68 14.45
CA VAL A 194 3.60 13.67 13.52
C VAL A 194 3.82 15.05 12.92
N LYS A 195 2.75 15.76 12.56
CA LYS A 195 2.82 17.14 12.02
C LYS A 195 3.38 18.12 13.06
N ASP A 196 2.96 18.03 14.32
CA ASP A 196 3.48 18.85 15.41
C ASP A 196 4.97 18.56 15.64
N LEU A 197 5.33 17.28 15.82
CA LEU A 197 6.72 16.88 16.03
C LEU A 197 7.63 17.30 14.87
N THR A 198 7.17 17.16 13.63
CA THR A 198 7.91 17.61 12.44
C THR A 198 8.14 19.12 12.46
N SER A 199 7.12 19.90 12.85
CA SER A 199 7.23 21.35 12.96
C SER A 199 8.20 21.77 14.07
N ARG A 200 8.16 21.12 15.21
CA ARG A 200 9.07 21.37 16.35
C ARG A 200 10.50 20.99 15.99
N LEU A 201 10.70 19.86 15.34
CA LEU A 201 12.01 19.43 14.86
C LEU A 201 12.58 20.44 13.87
N ALA A 202 11.82 20.86 12.85
CA ALA A 202 12.25 21.85 11.87
C ALA A 202 12.63 23.20 12.54
N TYR A 203 11.85 23.62 13.54
CA TYR A 203 12.18 24.82 14.32
C TYR A 203 13.49 24.64 15.09
N THR A 204 13.67 23.53 15.81
CA THR A 204 14.89 23.25 16.59
C THR A 204 16.11 23.14 15.70
N GLU A 205 16.00 22.46 14.56
CA GLU A 205 17.08 22.37 13.58
C GLU A 205 17.51 23.73 13.04
N GLN A 206 16.55 24.64 12.77
CA GLN A 206 16.89 25.99 12.33
C GLN A 206 17.47 26.83 13.46
N HIS A 207 16.97 26.66 14.68
CA HIS A 207 17.51 27.34 15.88
C HIS A 207 18.98 26.97 16.14
N LEU A 208 19.32 25.69 16.00
CA LEU A 208 20.72 25.23 16.11
C LEU A 208 21.67 25.87 15.06
N ARG A 209 21.12 26.45 14.01
CA ARG A 209 21.85 27.13 12.93
C ARG A 209 21.84 28.64 13.04
N GLU A 210 21.22 29.22 14.07
CA GLU A 210 20.98 30.66 14.18
C GLU A 210 22.28 31.48 14.27
N SER A 211 23.37 30.90 14.81
CA SER A 211 24.69 31.53 14.84
C SER A 211 25.56 31.20 13.63
N ASN A 212 25.06 30.44 12.67
CA ASN A 212 25.83 29.99 11.53
C ASN A 212 25.63 30.89 10.30
N LEU A 213 26.73 31.13 9.58
CA LEU A 213 26.72 31.70 8.24
C LEU A 213 27.03 30.64 7.20
N GLU A 214 26.45 30.77 6.05
CA GLU A 214 26.77 30.00 4.86
C GLU A 214 27.43 30.89 3.82
N ILE A 215 28.62 30.50 3.37
CA ILE A 215 29.42 31.22 2.40
C ILE A 215 29.53 30.36 1.16
N ASN A 216 29.06 30.88 0.05
CA ASN A 216 29.07 30.22 -1.25
C ASN A 216 30.03 30.94 -2.22
N GLY A 217 30.64 30.18 -3.12
CA GLY A 217 31.54 30.74 -4.16
C GLY A 217 33.03 30.60 -3.87
N ILE A 218 33.45 30.12 -2.69
CA ILE A 218 34.85 29.87 -2.36
C ILE A 218 35.35 28.61 -3.06
N PRO A 219 36.32 28.66 -3.97
CA PRO A 219 36.93 27.51 -4.63
C PRO A 219 37.48 26.49 -3.62
N GLU A 220 37.46 25.20 -3.97
CA GLU A 220 38.02 24.14 -3.12
C GLU A 220 39.52 24.00 -3.39
N ASN A 221 40.33 23.97 -2.34
CA ASN A 221 41.76 23.70 -2.40
C ASN A 221 42.17 22.69 -1.31
N ARG A 222 43.11 21.79 -1.61
CA ARG A 222 43.59 20.78 -0.66
C ARG A 222 44.25 21.37 0.59
N SER A 223 44.89 22.53 0.45
CA SER A 223 45.62 23.24 1.52
C SER A 223 44.88 24.48 2.04
N GLU A 224 43.51 24.49 1.91
CA GLU A 224 42.74 25.67 2.33
C GLU A 224 42.70 25.84 3.86
N ASN A 225 42.87 27.07 4.31
CA ASN A 225 42.61 27.48 5.68
C ASN A 225 41.32 28.33 5.70
N LEU A 226 40.21 27.67 6.00
CA LEU A 226 38.90 28.31 5.97
C LEU A 226 38.71 29.36 7.07
N SER A 227 39.38 29.21 8.23
CA SER A 227 39.38 30.21 9.30
C SER A 227 40.08 31.51 8.83
N ASN A 228 41.21 31.39 8.18
CA ASN A 228 41.91 32.56 7.60
C ASN A 228 41.07 33.24 6.51
N CYS A 229 40.35 32.47 5.68
CA CYS A 229 39.44 33.03 4.67
C CYS A 229 38.32 33.84 5.34
N LEU A 230 37.75 33.34 6.44
CA LEU A 230 36.72 34.05 7.20
C LEU A 230 37.26 35.32 7.88
N ASN A 231 38.45 35.25 8.49
CA ASN A 231 39.11 36.39 9.08
C ASN A 231 39.41 37.46 8.03
N GLN A 232 39.89 37.08 6.85
CA GLN A 232 40.12 37.99 5.74
C GLN A 232 38.79 38.63 5.26
N LEU A 233 37.72 37.83 5.15
CA LEU A 233 36.40 38.35 4.83
C LEU A 233 35.95 39.40 5.86
N ALA A 234 36.09 39.15 7.15
CA ALA A 234 35.73 40.08 8.21
C ALA A 234 36.52 41.40 8.11
N LYS A 235 37.84 41.33 7.79
CA LYS A 235 38.71 42.50 7.59
C LYS A 235 38.25 43.29 6.37
N VAL A 236 38.02 42.66 5.23
CA VAL A 236 37.59 43.29 3.97
C VAL A 236 36.27 44.06 4.14
N VAL A 237 35.30 43.47 4.81
CA VAL A 237 34.02 44.13 5.03
C VAL A 237 34.00 45.05 6.25
N ASN A 238 35.13 45.18 6.93
CA ASN A 238 35.28 45.96 8.16
C ASN A 238 34.28 45.58 9.27
N ALA A 239 34.14 44.28 9.50
CA ALA A 239 33.32 43.73 10.56
C ALA A 239 34.15 43.57 11.83
N ASP A 240 33.58 43.97 12.99
CA ASP A 240 34.21 43.80 14.30
C ASP A 240 33.96 42.33 14.78
N ILE A 241 34.74 41.40 14.22
CA ILE A 241 34.75 39.98 14.57
C ILE A 241 36.18 39.58 14.90
N LYS A 242 36.38 39.05 16.08
CA LYS A 242 37.65 38.53 16.56
C LYS A 242 37.78 37.05 16.24
N ASP A 243 39.01 36.54 16.26
CA ASP A 243 39.27 35.12 16.00
C ASP A 243 38.58 34.22 17.05
N ASP A 244 38.47 34.64 18.28
CA ASP A 244 37.77 33.94 19.39
C ASP A 244 36.25 33.89 19.18
N ASP A 245 35.68 34.71 18.30
CA ASP A 245 34.24 34.70 17.97
C ASP A 245 33.91 33.66 16.89
N ILE A 246 34.92 33.05 16.28
CA ILE A 246 34.80 32.02 15.27
C ILE A 246 34.95 30.65 15.94
N MET A 247 33.85 29.97 16.16
CA MET A 247 33.84 28.68 16.85
C MET A 247 34.28 27.53 15.92
N GLN A 248 33.84 27.55 14.67
CA GLN A 248 34.12 26.48 13.72
C GLN A 248 33.90 26.97 12.28
N VAL A 249 34.76 26.55 11.36
CA VAL A 249 34.56 26.77 9.92
C VAL A 249 34.78 25.45 9.18
N THR A 250 33.77 25.00 8.46
CA THR A 250 33.83 23.71 7.74
C THR A 250 33.13 23.78 6.38
N ARG A 251 33.51 22.87 5.47
CA ARG A 251 32.73 22.67 4.24
C ARG A 251 31.63 21.65 4.46
N ILE A 252 30.44 21.94 3.99
CA ILE A 252 29.30 21.02 4.02
C ILE A 252 29.21 20.21 2.74
N ALA A 253 28.67 19.01 2.85
CA ALA A 253 28.41 18.15 1.69
C ALA A 253 27.39 18.80 0.74
N LYS A 254 27.55 18.56 -0.56
CA LYS A 254 26.58 18.99 -1.58
C LYS A 254 25.30 18.17 -1.45
N ILE A 255 24.17 18.82 -1.57
CA ILE A 255 22.87 18.13 -1.69
C ILE A 255 22.81 17.42 -3.06
N ASN A 256 23.17 18.13 -4.15
CA ASN A 256 23.31 17.54 -5.48
C ASN A 256 24.80 17.34 -5.80
N LYS A 257 25.22 16.10 -6.01
CA LYS A 257 26.60 15.76 -6.33
C LYS A 257 27.03 16.27 -7.71
N ASP A 258 26.07 16.40 -8.63
CA ASP A 258 26.31 16.82 -10.03
C ASP A 258 26.40 18.35 -10.21
N ASP A 259 26.20 19.12 -9.13
CA ASP A 259 26.39 20.58 -9.18
C ASP A 259 27.86 20.93 -9.27
N GLY A 260 28.27 21.54 -10.38
CA GLY A 260 29.66 21.99 -10.62
C GLY A 260 30.17 23.10 -9.70
N ARG A 261 29.30 23.66 -8.83
CA ARG A 261 29.71 24.71 -7.86
C ARG A 261 30.54 24.11 -6.72
N PRO A 262 31.46 24.88 -6.13
CA PRO A 262 32.21 24.44 -4.96
C PRO A 262 31.26 24.19 -3.76
N ARG A 263 31.67 23.32 -2.84
CA ARG A 263 30.94 23.08 -1.59
C ARG A 263 30.86 24.36 -0.77
N ALA A 264 29.67 24.62 -0.22
CA ALA A 264 29.48 25.76 0.67
C ALA A 264 30.33 25.62 1.94
N VAL A 265 30.80 26.74 2.43
CA VAL A 265 31.50 26.87 3.70
C VAL A 265 30.48 27.32 4.76
N VAL A 266 30.42 26.63 5.89
CA VAL A 266 29.62 27.04 7.04
C VAL A 266 30.56 27.49 8.14
N ALA A 267 30.35 28.74 8.59
CA ALA A 267 31.03 29.33 9.73
C ALA A 267 30.07 29.40 10.92
N LYS A 268 30.38 28.75 12.02
CA LYS A 268 29.69 28.86 13.28
C LYS A 268 30.35 29.96 14.12
N LEU A 269 29.58 31.00 14.41
CA LEU A 269 30.01 32.12 15.23
C LEU A 269 29.56 31.95 16.69
N ARG A 270 30.13 32.68 17.60
CA ARG A 270 29.90 32.62 19.03
C ARG A 270 28.42 32.93 19.39
N SER A 271 27.78 33.80 18.66
CA SER A 271 26.38 34.16 18.90
C SER A 271 25.68 34.63 17.62
N PRO A 272 24.34 34.63 17.58
CA PRO A 272 23.57 35.22 16.49
C PRO A 272 23.89 36.70 16.25
N ARG A 273 24.29 37.44 17.29
CA ARG A 273 24.69 38.83 17.18
C ARG A 273 25.94 39.00 16.31
N HIS A 274 26.97 38.16 16.47
CA HIS A 274 28.17 38.19 15.65
C HIS A 274 27.87 37.84 14.18
N ARG A 275 26.95 36.87 13.99
CA ARG A 275 26.43 36.56 12.64
C ARG A 275 25.78 37.79 11.99
N ASP A 276 24.94 38.50 12.72
CA ASP A 276 24.20 39.66 12.20
C ASP A 276 25.16 40.82 11.90
N ILE A 277 26.19 41.03 12.74
CA ILE A 277 27.25 42.02 12.49
C ILE A 277 27.94 41.75 11.14
N LEU A 278 28.36 40.49 10.92
CA LEU A 278 29.06 40.12 9.70
C LEU A 278 28.17 40.22 8.45
N LEU A 279 26.91 39.76 8.55
CA LEU A 279 25.92 39.88 7.49
C LEU A 279 25.63 41.33 7.11
N ALA A 280 25.43 42.20 8.11
CA ALA A 280 25.19 43.63 7.89
C ALA A 280 26.41 44.30 7.25
N ALA A 281 27.64 43.95 7.70
CA ALA A 281 28.86 44.47 7.11
C ALA A 281 29.02 44.05 5.65
N VAL A 282 28.76 42.78 5.30
CA VAL A 282 28.80 42.29 3.90
C VAL A 282 27.73 43.01 3.04
N GLN A 283 26.53 43.18 3.55
CA GLN A 283 25.48 43.91 2.83
C GLN A 283 25.84 45.35 2.58
N LYS A 284 26.40 46.06 3.60
CA LYS A 284 26.88 47.41 3.51
C LYS A 284 28.01 47.51 2.48
N TYR A 285 29.00 46.61 2.55
CA TYR A 285 30.13 46.56 1.60
C TYR A 285 29.62 46.41 0.16
N ASN A 286 28.76 45.44 -0.11
CA ASN A 286 28.23 45.20 -1.46
C ASN A 286 27.30 46.32 -1.96
N LYS A 287 26.68 47.08 -1.07
CA LYS A 287 25.89 48.27 -1.42
C LYS A 287 26.75 49.46 -1.75
N CYS A 288 27.85 49.68 -1.03
CA CYS A 288 28.83 50.76 -1.29
C CYS A 288 29.67 50.48 -2.53
N ASN A 289 29.96 49.20 -2.82
CA ASN A 289 30.80 48.77 -3.94
C ASN A 289 29.94 47.99 -4.95
N SER A 290 29.02 48.71 -5.64
CA SER A 290 28.09 48.09 -6.58
C SER A 290 28.76 47.36 -7.75
N ASP A 291 29.90 47.90 -8.20
CA ASP A 291 30.65 47.42 -9.36
C ASP A 291 31.75 46.43 -8.99
N ASP A 292 32.22 46.45 -7.73
CA ASP A 292 33.23 45.54 -7.20
C ASP A 292 32.75 44.85 -5.91
N LYS A 293 31.71 44.05 -6.05
CA LYS A 293 31.13 43.26 -4.93
C LYS A 293 32.09 42.22 -4.41
N LEU A 294 31.84 41.74 -3.19
CA LEU A 294 32.64 40.73 -2.52
C LEU A 294 32.92 39.54 -3.44
N SER A 295 34.18 39.21 -3.62
CA SER A 295 34.66 38.19 -4.54
C SER A 295 35.86 37.44 -4.00
N THR A 296 36.28 36.38 -4.67
CA THR A 296 37.46 35.56 -4.28
C THR A 296 38.73 36.35 -4.24
N HIS A 297 38.89 37.37 -5.08
CA HIS A 297 40.05 38.25 -5.09
C HIS A 297 40.22 39.01 -3.76
N HIS A 298 39.14 39.52 -3.20
CA HIS A 298 39.17 40.23 -1.90
C HIS A 298 39.57 39.32 -0.75
N LEU A 299 39.32 38.01 -0.88
CA LEU A 299 39.72 37.01 0.12
C LEU A 299 41.16 36.51 -0.04
N GLY A 300 41.92 37.09 -1.00
CA GLY A 300 43.29 36.66 -1.27
C GLY A 300 43.39 35.30 -1.96
N ILE A 301 42.29 34.81 -2.57
CA ILE A 301 42.26 33.53 -3.25
C ILE A 301 42.65 33.72 -4.70
N GLY A 302 43.77 33.11 -5.14
CA GLY A 302 44.24 33.16 -6.51
C GLY A 302 43.32 32.46 -7.50
N GLY A 303 43.49 32.78 -8.79
CA GLY A 303 42.70 32.17 -9.88
C GLY A 303 41.62 33.09 -10.43
N THR A 304 40.56 32.49 -11.00
CA THR A 304 39.46 33.26 -11.59
C THR A 304 38.67 34.01 -10.53
N ASN A 305 38.43 35.32 -10.75
CA ASN A 305 37.60 36.10 -9.84
C ASN A 305 36.14 35.61 -9.89
N LYS A 306 35.64 35.13 -8.77
CA LYS A 306 34.26 34.62 -8.64
C LYS A 306 33.53 35.35 -7.50
N PRO A 307 32.26 35.66 -7.66
CA PRO A 307 31.49 36.32 -6.61
C PRO A 307 31.33 35.40 -5.41
N VAL A 308 31.46 35.98 -4.20
CA VAL A 308 31.26 35.30 -2.92
C VAL A 308 29.97 35.80 -2.29
N TYR A 309 29.13 34.85 -1.92
CA TYR A 309 27.81 35.13 -1.34
C TYR A 309 27.80 34.68 0.11
N VAL A 310 27.40 35.57 1.01
CA VAL A 310 27.25 35.28 2.44
C VAL A 310 25.77 35.38 2.82
N ALA A 311 25.26 34.36 3.44
CA ALA A 311 23.86 34.28 3.84
C ALA A 311 23.69 33.55 5.20
N GLU A 312 22.51 33.61 5.77
CA GLU A 312 22.15 32.77 6.93
C GLU A 312 22.15 31.29 6.53
N HIS A 313 22.65 30.45 7.41
CA HIS A 313 22.64 29.00 7.19
C HIS A 313 21.24 28.41 7.43
N LEU A 314 20.55 28.09 6.35
CA LEU A 314 19.22 27.51 6.39
C LEU A 314 19.27 25.97 6.43
N THR A 315 18.25 25.35 7.04
CA THR A 315 18.00 23.92 6.88
C THR A 315 17.72 23.58 5.41
N PRO A 316 17.92 22.32 4.97
CA PRO A 316 17.61 21.91 3.60
C PRO A 316 16.15 22.22 3.21
N ALA A 317 15.21 21.98 4.11
CA ALA A 317 13.80 22.28 3.91
C ALA A 317 13.56 23.79 3.69
N ASN A 318 14.16 24.65 4.53
CA ASN A 318 14.05 26.10 4.39
C ASN A 318 14.76 26.62 3.15
N LYS A 319 15.86 25.99 2.68
CA LYS A 319 16.50 26.33 1.38
C LYS A 319 15.54 26.07 0.22
N ILE A 320 14.87 24.93 0.20
CA ILE A 320 13.87 24.59 -0.83
C ILE A 320 12.72 25.59 -0.77
N LEU A 321 12.20 25.85 0.42
CA LEU A 321 11.10 26.79 0.64
C LEU A 321 11.48 28.21 0.17
N HIS A 322 12.70 28.67 0.48
CA HIS A 322 13.21 29.98 0.04
C HIS A 322 13.36 30.04 -1.49
N ALA A 323 13.88 28.98 -2.11
CA ALA A 323 14.02 28.91 -3.57
C ALA A 323 12.64 28.97 -4.25
N THR A 324 11.67 28.19 -3.76
CA THR A 324 10.29 28.19 -4.27
C THR A 324 9.60 29.55 -4.08
N ALA A 325 9.81 30.17 -2.91
CA ALA A 325 9.28 31.52 -2.64
C ALA A 325 9.87 32.55 -3.60
N ARG A 326 11.16 32.49 -3.94
CA ARG A 326 11.81 33.37 -4.93
C ARG A 326 11.26 33.18 -6.33
N LEU A 327 11.01 31.94 -6.75
CA LEU A 327 10.41 31.66 -8.06
C LEU A 327 9.00 32.23 -8.12
N LYS A 328 8.18 31.95 -7.10
CA LYS A 328 6.81 32.47 -7.02
C LYS A 328 6.77 33.99 -6.96
N ALA A 329 7.69 34.61 -6.23
CA ALA A 329 7.80 36.06 -6.15
C ALA A 329 8.05 36.72 -7.51
N LYS A 330 8.84 36.08 -8.38
CA LYS A 330 9.06 36.54 -9.76
C LYS A 330 7.78 36.43 -10.60
N GLU A 331 7.03 35.35 -10.45
CA GLU A 331 5.76 35.13 -11.18
C GLU A 331 4.68 36.13 -10.76
N THR A 332 4.63 36.47 -9.46
CA THR A 332 3.58 37.31 -8.86
C THR A 332 4.04 38.75 -8.61
N ASN A 333 5.18 39.16 -9.17
CA ASN A 333 5.74 40.51 -9.08
C ASN A 333 5.98 41.02 -7.65
N TYR A 334 6.39 40.13 -6.74
CA TYR A 334 6.87 40.53 -5.41
C TYR A 334 8.30 41.10 -5.54
N LYS A 335 8.49 42.36 -5.08
CA LYS A 335 9.75 43.08 -5.19
C LYS A 335 10.83 42.57 -4.23
N PHE A 336 10.42 42.08 -3.04
CA PHE A 336 11.36 41.73 -1.97
C PHE A 336 11.13 40.30 -1.48
N VAL A 337 12.24 39.54 -1.42
CA VAL A 337 12.31 38.22 -0.75
C VAL A 337 13.59 38.21 0.07
N TRP A 338 13.48 37.97 1.37
CA TRP A 338 14.66 37.95 2.24
C TRP A 338 14.51 36.93 3.34
N VAL A 339 15.61 36.57 3.97
CA VAL A 339 15.69 35.72 5.16
C VAL A 339 16.11 36.59 6.33
N ARG A 340 15.49 36.37 7.48
CA ARG A 340 15.89 36.99 8.74
C ARG A 340 15.63 36.04 9.89
N ASN A 341 16.68 35.71 10.66
CA ASN A 341 16.65 34.74 11.75
C ASN A 341 16.05 33.38 11.36
N GLY A 342 16.52 32.83 10.21
CA GLY A 342 16.06 31.57 9.66
C GLY A 342 14.63 31.58 9.10
N LYS A 343 13.92 32.72 9.16
CA LYS A 343 12.55 32.89 8.67
C LYS A 343 12.57 33.57 7.31
N ILE A 344 11.71 33.09 6.40
CA ILE A 344 11.60 33.58 5.03
C ILE A 344 10.46 34.60 4.98
N PHE A 345 10.73 35.77 4.43
CA PHE A 345 9.77 36.85 4.26
C PHE A 345 9.69 37.27 2.79
N VAL A 346 8.47 37.67 2.39
CA VAL A 346 8.23 38.26 1.07
C VAL A 346 7.40 39.53 1.21
N ARG A 347 7.61 40.50 0.33
CA ARG A 347 6.87 41.75 0.31
C ARG A 347 6.68 42.21 -1.13
N LYS A 348 5.44 42.60 -1.49
CA LYS A 348 5.08 42.94 -2.87
C LYS A 348 5.69 44.27 -3.28
N ASN A 349 5.52 45.31 -2.45
CA ASN A 349 6.07 46.65 -2.68
C ASN A 349 6.50 47.29 -1.35
N GLU A 350 6.99 48.52 -1.39
CA GLU A 350 7.52 49.22 -0.20
C GLU A 350 6.47 49.55 0.85
N THR A 351 5.20 49.66 0.45
CA THR A 351 4.08 50.00 1.31
C THR A 351 3.30 48.78 1.83
N SER A 352 3.45 47.63 1.18
CA SER A 352 2.74 46.41 1.57
C SER A 352 3.33 45.76 2.84
N GLN A 353 2.50 45.05 3.59
CA GLN A 353 2.94 44.29 4.75
C GLN A 353 3.80 43.11 4.34
N ALA A 354 4.83 42.81 5.12
CA ALA A 354 5.66 41.63 4.91
C ALA A 354 4.90 40.36 5.29
N LEU A 355 4.90 39.38 4.39
CA LEU A 355 4.31 38.05 4.62
C LEU A 355 5.43 37.05 4.97
N GLN A 356 5.28 36.36 6.10
CA GLN A 356 6.18 35.27 6.47
C GLN A 356 5.77 33.97 5.79
N ILE A 357 6.70 33.34 5.08
CA ILE A 357 6.51 32.03 4.44
C ILE A 357 7.00 30.93 5.40
N ARG A 358 6.07 30.13 5.91
CA ARG A 358 6.36 29.05 6.89
C ARG A 358 6.33 27.64 6.26
N CYS A 359 5.53 27.48 5.21
CA CYS A 359 5.33 26.21 4.50
C CYS A 359 4.92 26.47 3.05
N LEU A 360 4.85 25.43 2.24
CA LEU A 360 4.44 25.54 0.83
C LEU A 360 3.02 26.12 0.67
N ASP A 361 2.11 25.88 1.64
CA ASP A 361 0.78 26.47 1.60
C ASP A 361 0.79 27.99 1.80
N SER A 362 1.80 28.51 2.52
CA SER A 362 1.97 29.96 2.66
C SER A 362 2.37 30.61 1.33
N ILE A 363 3.03 29.88 0.43
CA ILE A 363 3.39 30.36 -0.91
C ILE A 363 2.15 30.52 -1.79
N LYS A 364 1.14 29.66 -1.64
CA LYS A 364 -0.14 29.77 -2.36
C LYS A 364 -0.89 31.07 -2.07
N LYS A 365 -0.59 31.71 -0.94
CA LYS A 365 -1.19 33.01 -0.54
C LYS A 365 -0.51 34.22 -1.22
N MET A 366 0.56 33.97 -1.99
CA MET A 366 1.22 35.02 -2.78
C MET A 366 0.42 35.23 -4.08
N VAL A 367 -0.40 36.23 -4.09
CA VAL A 367 -1.27 36.62 -5.23
C VAL A 367 -0.81 37.92 -5.83
#